data_a7256b495d86ba149b81a6f3fc3ff76a
#
_entry.id   a7256b495d86ba149b81a6f3fc3ff76a
#
_cell.length_a   1.000
_cell.length_b   1.000
_cell.length_c   1.000
_cell.angle_alpha   90.00
_cell.angle_beta   90.00
_cell.angle_gamma   90.00
#
_symmetry.space_group_name_H-M   'P 1'
#
loop_
_entity.id
_entity.type
_entity.pdbx_description
1 polymer ?
#
loop_
_entity_poly.entity_id
_entity_poly.type
_entity_poly.pdbx_seq_one_letter_code
_entity_poly.pdbx_strand_id
1 'polypeptide(L)'
;MIQNRAVRILAIAPLSRGFGYAVMEGPENLLTAGNKGFRSNKNAKTLAWVEKFINRYQPTVLVLPKVYGKDTHRAKRIQLLHHDLVLLGNKHLLKVRQFSATQQRDQLLADPKGTKYEMAEKLAAQFPVELADRLPPKRKPWMSEDPRMDTFDAVGLAAVFWKPS
;
A
#
# COMPACT_ATOMS: atom_id res chain seq x y z
N MET A 1 -28.20 -0.75 19.89
CA MET A 1 -27.03 -1.63 20.01
C MET A 1 -25.96 -1.17 19.04
N ILE A 2 -24.82 -0.77 19.57
CA ILE A 2 -23.71 -0.35 18.71
C ILE A 2 -23.01 -1.61 18.22
N GLN A 3 -23.11 -1.86 16.93
CA GLN A 3 -22.33 -2.94 16.34
C GLN A 3 -20.90 -2.45 16.13
N ASN A 4 -19.96 -3.06 16.83
CA ASN A 4 -18.55 -2.84 16.57
C ASN A 4 -18.21 -3.49 15.22
N ARG A 5 -18.15 -2.69 14.16
CA ARG A 5 -17.63 -3.17 12.89
C ARG A 5 -16.14 -3.42 13.04
N ALA A 6 -15.69 -4.58 12.60
CA ALA A 6 -14.28 -4.85 12.48
C ALA A 6 -13.63 -3.75 11.61
N VAL A 7 -12.45 -3.27 12.02
CA VAL A 7 -11.73 -2.28 11.24
C VAL A 7 -11.17 -2.95 9.99
N ARG A 8 -11.54 -2.43 8.83
CA ARG A 8 -11.03 -2.91 7.54
C ARG A 8 -10.31 -1.76 6.86
N ILE A 9 -9.09 -1.99 6.44
CA ILE A 9 -8.28 -0.97 5.80
C ILE A 9 -8.02 -1.31 4.33
N LEU A 10 -7.94 -0.26 3.52
CA LEU A 10 -7.51 -0.34 2.13
C LEU A 10 -6.22 0.48 2.03
N ALA A 11 -5.12 -0.18 1.66
CA ALA A 11 -3.85 0.48 1.42
C ALA A 11 -3.62 0.63 -0.08
N ILE A 12 -3.22 1.82 -0.49
CA ILE A 12 -2.92 2.14 -1.89
C ILE A 12 -1.51 2.72 -1.96
N ALA A 13 -0.67 2.09 -2.76
CA ALA A 13 0.70 2.55 -3.00
C ALA A 13 0.83 3.00 -4.45
N PRO A 14 0.70 4.32 -4.75
CA PRO A 14 0.89 4.83 -6.10
C PRO A 14 2.36 4.73 -6.50
N LEU A 15 2.61 4.28 -7.71
CA LEU A 15 3.96 4.05 -8.23
C LEU A 15 4.03 4.50 -9.70
N SER A 16 5.23 4.49 -10.27
CA SER A 16 5.43 4.99 -11.63
C SER A 16 4.62 4.24 -12.70
N ARG A 17 4.39 2.94 -12.50
CA ARG A 17 3.64 2.11 -13.44
C ARG A 17 2.12 2.13 -13.23
N GLY A 18 1.70 2.39 -12.01
CA GLY A 18 0.30 2.32 -11.61
C GLY A 18 0.20 2.33 -10.09
N PHE A 19 -0.33 1.28 -9.49
CA PHE A 19 -0.44 1.22 -8.03
C PHE A 19 -0.46 -0.21 -7.52
N GLY A 20 -0.03 -0.38 -6.25
CA GLY A 20 -0.27 -1.59 -5.48
C GLY A 20 -1.47 -1.36 -4.56
N TYR A 21 -2.14 -2.44 -4.18
CA TYR A 21 -3.26 -2.37 -3.24
C TYR A 21 -3.25 -3.56 -2.29
N ALA A 22 -3.81 -3.35 -1.11
CA ALA A 22 -4.01 -4.40 -0.13
C ALA A 22 -5.22 -4.08 0.74
N VAL A 23 -6.01 -5.08 1.08
CA VAL A 23 -7.13 -4.94 2.00
C VAL A 23 -6.89 -5.88 3.18
N MET A 24 -6.86 -5.33 4.39
CA MET A 24 -6.67 -6.10 5.61
C MET A 24 -7.79 -5.84 6.61
N GLU A 25 -8.16 -6.89 7.31
CA GLU A 25 -9.10 -6.82 8.42
C GLU A 25 -8.45 -7.46 9.64
N GLY A 26 -7.73 -6.65 10.39
CA GLY A 26 -6.88 -7.10 11.49
C GLY A 26 -5.45 -7.36 11.04
N PRO A 27 -4.51 -7.46 12.01
CA PRO A 27 -3.08 -7.56 11.70
C PRO A 27 -2.65 -8.88 11.03
N GLU A 28 -3.48 -9.90 11.11
CA GLU A 28 -3.16 -11.23 10.58
C GLU A 28 -4.05 -11.64 9.41
N ASN A 29 -5.00 -10.80 9.01
CA ASN A 29 -5.97 -11.17 7.99
C ASN A 29 -5.85 -10.28 6.75
N LEU A 30 -5.06 -10.75 5.78
CA LEU A 30 -4.92 -10.12 4.48
C LEU A 30 -6.01 -10.70 3.55
N LEU A 31 -7.03 -9.88 3.26
CA LEU A 31 -8.16 -10.32 2.45
C LEU A 31 -7.81 -10.40 0.96
N THR A 32 -7.08 -9.41 0.45
CA THR A 32 -6.62 -9.40 -0.93
C THR A 32 -5.45 -8.44 -1.07
N ALA A 33 -4.62 -8.68 -2.08
CA ALA A 33 -3.52 -7.79 -2.45
C ALA A 33 -3.20 -7.99 -3.93
N GLY A 34 -2.66 -6.96 -4.55
CA GLY A 34 -2.26 -7.03 -5.94
C GLY A 34 -1.68 -5.71 -6.43
N ASN A 35 -1.53 -5.62 -7.73
CA ASN A 35 -1.04 -4.41 -8.37
C ASN A 35 -1.68 -4.25 -9.75
N LYS A 36 -1.76 -3.01 -10.21
CA LYS A 36 -2.28 -2.65 -11.53
C LYS A 36 -1.31 -1.71 -12.20
N GLY A 37 -1.06 -1.93 -13.49
CA GLY A 37 -0.22 -1.06 -14.30
C GLY A 37 -1.01 -0.49 -15.46
N PHE A 38 -0.67 0.74 -15.86
CA PHE A 38 -1.35 1.46 -16.94
C PHE A 38 -0.31 2.12 -17.84
N ARG A 39 -0.63 2.21 -19.12
CA ARG A 39 0.21 2.92 -20.10
C ARG A 39 -0.13 4.40 -20.18
N SER A 40 -1.38 4.77 -19.93
CA SER A 40 -1.86 6.15 -20.05
C SER A 40 -2.95 6.44 -19.02
N ASN A 41 -3.23 7.72 -18.77
CA ASN A 41 -4.28 8.17 -17.85
C ASN A 41 -4.17 7.48 -16.47
N LYS A 42 -2.94 7.37 -15.97
CA LYS A 42 -2.66 6.59 -14.76
C LYS A 42 -3.43 7.08 -13.55
N ASN A 43 -3.51 8.40 -13.35
CA ASN A 43 -4.22 8.95 -12.18
C ASN A 43 -5.73 8.69 -12.26
N ALA A 44 -6.35 8.97 -13.41
CA ALA A 44 -7.78 8.75 -13.56
C ALA A 44 -8.16 7.28 -13.40
N LYS A 45 -7.36 6.38 -13.96
CA LYS A 45 -7.60 4.93 -13.84
C LYS A 45 -7.38 4.43 -12.42
N THR A 46 -6.36 4.95 -11.74
CA THR A 46 -6.11 4.61 -10.33
C THR A 46 -7.29 5.02 -9.46
N LEU A 47 -7.76 6.27 -9.62
CA LEU A 47 -8.89 6.76 -8.84
C LEU A 47 -10.15 5.91 -9.08
N ALA A 48 -10.41 5.54 -10.33
CA ALA A 48 -11.56 4.70 -10.68
C ALA A 48 -11.48 3.33 -10.00
N TRP A 49 -10.30 2.69 -10.01
CA TRP A 49 -10.10 1.41 -9.35
C TRP A 49 -10.24 1.52 -7.83
N VAL A 50 -9.66 2.57 -7.24
CA VAL A 50 -9.73 2.77 -5.79
C VAL A 50 -11.18 2.96 -5.36
N GLU A 51 -11.97 3.72 -6.11
CA GLU A 51 -13.39 3.88 -5.81
C GLU A 51 -14.16 2.54 -5.88
N LYS A 52 -13.83 1.69 -6.86
CA LYS A 52 -14.37 0.33 -6.93
C LYS A 52 -14.01 -0.50 -5.71
N PHE A 53 -12.77 -0.41 -5.25
CA PHE A 53 -12.34 -1.14 -4.05
C PHE A 53 -13.06 -0.63 -2.80
N ILE A 54 -13.24 0.68 -2.68
CA ILE A 54 -13.99 1.27 -1.56
C ILE A 54 -15.41 0.72 -1.55
N ASN A 55 -16.06 0.70 -2.69
CA ASN A 55 -17.44 0.22 -2.80
C ASN A 55 -17.54 -1.29 -2.55
N ARG A 56 -16.57 -2.06 -3.02
CA ARG A 56 -16.58 -3.52 -2.89
C ARG A 56 -16.24 -3.99 -1.49
N TYR A 57 -15.19 -3.45 -0.90
CA TYR A 57 -14.66 -3.95 0.38
C TYR A 57 -15.15 -3.16 1.59
N GLN A 58 -15.76 -2.00 1.38
CA GLN A 58 -16.31 -1.16 2.44
C GLN A 58 -15.30 -0.91 3.57
N PRO A 59 -14.08 -0.41 3.24
CA PRO A 59 -13.10 -0.13 4.28
C PRO A 59 -13.53 1.05 5.14
N THR A 60 -12.97 1.16 6.34
CA THR A 60 -13.17 2.31 7.21
C THR A 60 -11.96 3.24 7.21
N VAL A 61 -10.81 2.76 6.73
CA VAL A 61 -9.56 3.51 6.69
C VAL A 61 -8.91 3.35 5.32
N LEU A 62 -8.41 4.48 4.79
CA LEU A 62 -7.56 4.49 3.60
C LEU A 62 -6.13 4.77 4.06
N VAL A 63 -5.19 3.89 3.70
CA VAL A 63 -3.78 4.02 4.08
C VAL A 63 -2.96 4.37 2.84
N LEU A 64 -2.19 5.44 2.93
CA LEU A 64 -1.39 5.97 1.83
C LEU A 64 0.06 6.17 2.26
N PRO A 65 1.01 6.17 1.32
CA PRO A 65 2.37 6.59 1.65
C PRO A 65 2.44 8.11 1.80
N LYS A 66 3.38 8.60 2.61
CA LYS A 66 3.69 10.02 2.62
C LYS A 66 4.38 10.39 1.32
N VAL A 67 3.90 11.44 0.66
CA VAL A 67 4.47 11.92 -0.61
C VAL A 67 5.10 13.30 -0.48
N TYR A 68 4.95 13.93 0.69
CA TYR A 68 5.54 15.22 1.03
C TYR A 68 6.48 15.03 2.22
N GLY A 69 7.54 15.82 2.27
CA GLY A 69 8.48 15.80 3.38
C GLY A 69 9.92 15.69 2.91
N LYS A 70 10.86 15.76 3.88
CA LYS A 70 12.29 15.79 3.60
C LYS A 70 12.83 14.52 2.92
N ASP A 71 12.21 13.39 3.19
CA ASP A 71 12.70 12.08 2.75
C ASP A 71 11.94 11.53 1.53
N THR A 72 11.10 12.36 0.89
CA THR A 72 10.30 11.90 -0.23
C THR A 72 10.51 12.78 -1.46
N HIS A 73 10.96 12.15 -2.56
CA HIS A 73 11.04 12.79 -3.87
C HIS A 73 10.09 12.08 -4.81
N ARG A 74 8.82 12.46 -4.73
CA ARG A 74 7.81 11.86 -5.60
C ARG A 74 7.53 12.77 -6.79
N ALA A 75 7.32 12.15 -7.96
CA ALA A 75 6.93 12.89 -9.15
C ALA A 75 5.67 13.71 -8.91
N LYS A 76 5.56 14.86 -9.58
CA LYS A 76 4.41 15.74 -9.44
C LYS A 76 3.09 15.01 -9.71
N ARG A 77 3.07 14.11 -10.69
CA ARG A 77 1.88 13.30 -10.99
C ARG A 77 1.41 12.50 -9.77
N ILE A 78 2.35 11.90 -9.04
CA ILE A 78 2.03 11.10 -7.85
C ILE A 78 1.56 12.01 -6.71
N GLN A 79 2.13 13.20 -6.57
CA GLN A 79 1.67 14.17 -5.56
C GLN A 79 0.23 14.61 -5.84
N LEU A 80 -0.10 14.85 -7.11
CA LEU A 80 -1.48 15.20 -7.51
C LEU A 80 -2.43 14.04 -7.26
N LEU A 81 -2.02 12.83 -7.60
CA LEU A 81 -2.83 11.64 -7.35
C LEU A 81 -3.07 11.45 -5.84
N HIS A 82 -2.04 11.65 -5.04
CA HIS A 82 -2.17 11.55 -3.59
C HIS A 82 -3.23 12.52 -3.05
N HIS A 83 -3.18 13.77 -3.51
CA HIS A 83 -4.17 14.77 -3.14
C HIS A 83 -5.58 14.29 -3.50
N ASP A 84 -5.76 13.79 -4.71
CA ASP A 84 -7.07 13.30 -5.17
C ASP A 84 -7.53 12.05 -4.41
N LEU A 85 -6.59 11.19 -4.01
CA LEU A 85 -6.91 10.01 -3.17
C LEU A 85 -7.39 10.42 -1.78
N VAL A 86 -6.78 11.45 -1.20
CA VAL A 86 -7.23 11.99 0.09
C VAL A 86 -8.65 12.53 -0.03
N LEU A 87 -8.94 13.29 -1.10
CA LEU A 87 -10.28 13.80 -1.36
C LEU A 87 -11.29 12.66 -1.55
N LEU A 88 -10.90 11.61 -2.27
CA LEU A 88 -11.76 10.45 -2.48
C LEU A 88 -12.08 9.75 -1.15
N GLY A 89 -11.07 9.57 -0.30
CA GLY A 89 -11.26 9.00 1.02
C GLY A 89 -12.22 9.84 1.86
N ASN A 90 -12.05 11.16 1.84
CA ASN A 90 -12.94 12.08 2.58
C ASN A 90 -14.37 12.02 2.04
N LYS A 91 -14.54 11.94 0.73
CA LYS A 91 -15.86 11.81 0.09
C LYS A 91 -16.61 10.58 0.61
N HIS A 92 -15.90 9.48 0.81
CA HIS A 92 -16.49 8.24 1.29
C HIS A 92 -16.45 8.10 2.82
N LEU A 93 -16.10 9.17 3.53
CA LEU A 93 -16.04 9.22 4.99
C LEU A 93 -15.03 8.24 5.60
N LEU A 94 -13.96 7.95 4.87
CA LEU A 94 -12.87 7.11 5.36
C LEU A 94 -11.89 7.95 6.19
N LYS A 95 -11.33 7.33 7.22
CA LYS A 95 -10.18 7.89 7.91
C LYS A 95 -8.96 7.70 7.03
N VAL A 96 -8.17 8.75 6.81
CA VAL A 96 -6.96 8.68 5.99
C VAL A 96 -5.73 8.66 6.89
N ARG A 97 -4.87 7.66 6.74
CA ARG A 97 -3.62 7.52 7.47
C ARG A 97 -2.46 7.44 6.48
N GLN A 98 -1.33 8.00 6.86
CA GLN A 98 -0.15 8.07 6.00
C GLN A 98 1.09 7.61 6.75
N PHE A 99 1.96 6.86 6.07
CA PHE A 99 3.21 6.37 6.65
C PHE A 99 4.36 6.57 5.67
N SER A 100 5.53 6.97 6.20
CA SER A 100 6.73 7.11 5.41
C SER A 100 7.43 5.76 5.21
N ALA A 101 8.33 5.68 4.23
CA ALA A 101 9.15 4.49 4.02
C ALA A 101 9.99 4.17 5.26
N THR A 102 10.52 5.20 5.93
CA THR A 102 11.29 5.03 7.16
C THR A 102 10.45 4.41 8.27
N GLN A 103 9.22 4.90 8.45
CA GLN A 103 8.30 4.31 9.44
C GLN A 103 8.02 2.84 9.15
N GLN A 104 7.83 2.49 7.88
CA GLN A 104 7.58 1.11 7.48
C GLN A 104 8.77 0.20 7.82
N ARG A 105 9.98 0.63 7.48
CA ARG A 105 11.19 -0.14 7.77
C ARG A 105 11.42 -0.30 9.27
N ASP A 106 11.26 0.77 10.01
CA ASP A 106 11.45 0.76 11.45
C ASP A 106 10.45 -0.18 12.15
N GLN A 107 9.19 -0.08 11.77
CA GLN A 107 8.12 -0.85 12.41
C GLN A 107 8.08 -2.32 11.96
N LEU A 108 8.40 -2.60 10.70
CA LEU A 108 8.27 -3.96 10.16
C LEU A 108 9.57 -4.77 10.24
N LEU A 109 10.72 -4.12 10.11
CA LEU A 109 12.02 -4.79 10.13
C LEU A 109 12.81 -4.55 11.41
N ALA A 110 12.42 -3.55 12.20
CA ALA A 110 13.19 -3.06 13.35
C ALA A 110 14.63 -2.68 12.95
N ASP A 111 14.82 -2.30 11.67
CA ASP A 111 16.11 -1.93 11.10
C ASP A 111 15.88 -0.85 10.04
N PRO A 112 16.26 0.42 10.33
CA PRO A 112 16.05 1.51 9.38
C PRO A 112 16.87 1.36 8.09
N LYS A 113 17.90 0.50 8.10
CA LYS A 113 18.73 0.20 6.93
C LYS A 113 18.24 -1.01 6.13
N GLY A 114 17.16 -1.65 6.56
CA GLY A 114 16.60 -2.78 5.86
C GLY A 114 16.18 -2.44 4.44
N THR A 115 16.32 -3.40 3.55
CA THR A 115 15.96 -3.21 2.14
C THR A 115 14.48 -3.47 1.90
N LYS A 116 13.99 -2.93 0.80
CA LYS A 116 12.64 -3.17 0.33
C LYS A 116 12.39 -4.67 0.10
N TYR A 117 13.38 -5.38 -0.44
CA TYR A 117 13.27 -6.82 -0.69
C TYR A 117 13.22 -7.62 0.61
N GLU A 118 14.01 -7.26 1.61
CA GLU A 118 13.94 -7.91 2.93
C GLU A 118 12.55 -7.75 3.55
N MET A 119 11.95 -6.57 3.39
CA MET A 119 10.59 -6.34 3.86
C MET A 119 9.58 -7.22 3.10
N ALA A 120 9.74 -7.35 1.78
CA ALA A 120 8.90 -8.22 0.96
C ALA A 120 9.03 -9.69 1.38
N GLU A 121 10.25 -10.15 1.66
CA GLU A 121 10.47 -11.52 2.16
C GLU A 121 9.75 -11.76 3.48
N LYS A 122 9.83 -10.80 4.38
CA LYS A 122 9.17 -10.91 5.69
C LYS A 122 7.65 -10.95 5.54
N LEU A 123 7.10 -10.11 4.69
CA LEU A 123 5.66 -10.09 4.43
C LEU A 123 5.18 -11.39 3.76
N ALA A 124 5.96 -11.92 2.82
CA ALA A 124 5.64 -13.19 2.17
C ALA A 124 5.67 -14.36 3.18
N ALA A 125 6.58 -14.32 4.15
CA ALA A 125 6.64 -15.31 5.22
C ALA A 125 5.44 -15.18 6.18
N GLN A 126 4.99 -13.95 6.42
CA GLN A 126 3.84 -13.68 7.30
C GLN A 126 2.52 -14.08 6.63
N PHE A 127 2.39 -13.86 5.32
CA PHE A 127 1.17 -14.17 4.55
C PHE A 127 1.50 -15.10 3.39
N PRO A 128 1.91 -16.36 3.68
CA PRO A 128 2.40 -17.26 2.62
C PRO A 128 1.32 -17.66 1.61
N VAL A 129 0.07 -17.80 2.04
CA VAL A 129 -1.01 -18.18 1.13
C VAL A 129 -1.25 -17.10 0.08
N GLU A 130 -1.22 -15.84 0.49
CA GLU A 130 -1.55 -14.71 -0.37
C GLU A 130 -0.33 -14.19 -1.16
N LEU A 131 0.88 -14.31 -0.61
CA LEU A 131 2.04 -13.59 -1.12
C LEU A 131 3.22 -14.45 -1.59
N ALA A 132 3.33 -15.72 -1.15
CA ALA A 132 4.52 -16.53 -1.48
C ALA A 132 4.78 -16.60 -2.98
N ASP A 133 3.72 -16.82 -3.77
CA ASP A 133 3.82 -16.93 -5.22
C ASP A 133 4.07 -15.59 -5.93
N ARG A 134 3.92 -14.49 -5.21
CA ARG A 134 4.10 -13.14 -5.76
C ARG A 134 5.50 -12.58 -5.52
N LEU A 135 6.27 -13.19 -4.61
CA LEU A 135 7.62 -12.72 -4.31
C LEU A 135 8.56 -13.03 -5.48
N PRO A 136 9.08 -12.01 -6.16
CA PRO A 136 10.01 -12.25 -7.27
C PRO A 136 11.39 -12.66 -6.74
N PRO A 137 12.24 -13.26 -7.57
CA PRO A 137 13.63 -13.46 -7.21
C PRO A 137 14.29 -12.11 -6.93
N LYS A 138 15.26 -12.09 -6.01
CA LYS A 138 16.01 -10.88 -5.71
C LYS A 138 16.70 -10.38 -6.97
N ARG A 139 16.43 -9.13 -7.35
CA ARG A 139 17.02 -8.55 -8.56
C ARG A 139 18.50 -8.28 -8.37
N LYS A 140 19.24 -8.37 -9.46
CA LYS A 140 20.64 -7.98 -9.50
C LYS A 140 20.75 -6.47 -9.69
N PRO A 141 21.90 -5.84 -9.32
CA PRO A 141 22.01 -4.37 -9.36
C PRO A 141 21.70 -3.71 -10.71
N TRP A 142 21.90 -4.45 -11.81
CA TRP A 142 21.63 -3.91 -13.16
C TRP A 142 20.21 -4.16 -13.66
N MET A 143 19.37 -4.84 -12.88
CA MET A 143 18.00 -5.15 -13.29
C MET A 143 17.03 -4.13 -12.77
N SER A 144 15.97 -3.86 -13.52
CA SER A 144 14.84 -3.04 -13.06
C SER A 144 14.08 -3.78 -11.97
N GLU A 145 13.37 -3.02 -11.13
CA GLU A 145 12.50 -3.61 -10.12
C GLU A 145 11.35 -4.37 -10.78
N ASP A 146 11.08 -5.58 -10.29
CA ASP A 146 9.98 -6.41 -10.78
C ASP A 146 8.63 -5.75 -10.41
N PRO A 147 7.69 -5.63 -11.36
CA PRO A 147 6.36 -5.05 -11.06
C PRO A 147 5.61 -5.72 -9.91
N ARG A 148 5.88 -6.99 -9.63
CA ARG A 148 5.25 -7.69 -8.50
C ARG A 148 5.60 -7.06 -7.15
N MET A 149 6.70 -6.30 -7.07
CA MET A 149 7.07 -5.57 -5.85
C MET A 149 6.04 -4.50 -5.49
N ASP A 150 5.27 -4.01 -6.45
CA ASP A 150 4.22 -3.00 -6.19
C ASP A 150 3.18 -3.52 -5.20
N THR A 151 2.86 -4.81 -5.26
CA THR A 151 1.97 -5.46 -4.30
C THR A 151 2.53 -5.35 -2.87
N PHE A 152 3.83 -5.62 -2.73
CA PHE A 152 4.48 -5.59 -1.41
C PHE A 152 4.57 -4.18 -0.84
N ASP A 153 4.66 -3.16 -1.69
CA ASP A 153 4.60 -1.77 -1.24
C ASP A 153 3.26 -1.49 -0.53
N ALA A 154 2.17 -1.96 -1.10
CA ALA A 154 0.84 -1.77 -0.51
C ALA A 154 0.64 -2.64 0.75
N VAL A 155 1.11 -3.88 0.73
CA VAL A 155 1.00 -4.76 1.91
C VAL A 155 1.83 -4.21 3.06
N GLY A 156 2.99 -3.63 2.78
CA GLY A 156 3.82 -2.96 3.80
C GLY A 156 3.09 -1.80 4.46
N LEU A 157 2.43 -0.96 3.66
CA LEU A 157 1.60 0.13 4.19
C LEU A 157 0.47 -0.41 5.06
N ALA A 158 -0.20 -1.44 4.60
CA ALA A 158 -1.30 -2.06 5.34
C ALA A 158 -0.80 -2.66 6.66
N ALA A 159 0.33 -3.36 6.62
CA ALA A 159 0.88 -4.02 7.80
C ALA A 159 1.31 -3.02 8.88
N VAL A 160 1.92 -1.90 8.48
CA VAL A 160 2.39 -0.90 9.44
C VAL A 160 1.23 -0.23 10.19
N PHE A 161 0.07 -0.15 9.58
CA PHE A 161 -1.11 0.42 10.24
C PHE A 161 -1.45 -0.29 11.56
N TRP A 162 -1.24 -1.61 11.62
CA TRP A 162 -1.59 -2.41 12.79
C TRP A 162 -0.51 -2.41 13.88
N LYS A 163 0.66 -1.83 13.59
CA LYS A 163 1.73 -1.78 14.58
C LYS A 163 1.48 -0.64 15.57
N PRO A 164 1.77 -0.85 16.87
CA PRO A 164 1.66 0.24 17.83
C PRO A 164 2.69 1.33 17.51
N SER A 165 2.30 2.56 17.67
CA SER A 165 3.18 3.71 17.45
C SER A 165 4.15 3.92 18.60
#